data_9938199e33e1fd885eff6d252ee4cf3f
#
_entry.id   9938199e33e1fd885eff6d252ee4cf3f
#
_cell.length_a   1.000
_cell.length_b   1.000
_cell.length_c   1.000
_cell.angle_alpha   90.00
_cell.angle_beta   90.00
_cell.angle_gamma   90.00
#
_symmetry.space_group_name_H-M   'P 1'
#
loop_
_entity.id
_entity.type
_entity.pdbx_description
1 polymer ?
#
loop_
_entity_poly.entity_id
_entity_poly.type
_entity_poly.pdbx_seq_one_letter_code
_entity_poly.pdbx_strand_id
1 'polypeptide(L)'
;FFFICGAIAFAVDAFSKRKDISYICVQHEQAGAMMADAYARVKNNFAATMSTSGPGATNLITGIACSYFDSIANIHITGQVNMHEQIGGMPGTEGSRQIGFQETDIVSIAKPITKKAVQLRKANKIYDVLNDLYDCSQTGRNGPVLLDLPMCLQRQVVNINSKAKFLKPSSNTHILTNIQKIIKLLRSSKRPVIIAGGGIRYSNAVNQ
;
A
#
# COMPACT_ATOMS: atom_id res chain seq x y z
N PHE A 1 6.95 -9.48 1.94
CA PHE A 1 7.48 -9.72 3.29
C PHE A 1 6.33 -10.04 4.22
N PHE A 2 6.37 -11.19 4.92
CA PHE A 2 5.27 -11.68 5.73
C PHE A 2 5.68 -11.90 7.18
N PHE A 3 4.74 -11.63 8.08
CA PHE A 3 4.73 -12.22 9.41
C PHE A 3 3.50 -13.13 9.51
N ILE A 4 3.71 -14.41 9.82
CA ILE A 4 2.66 -15.42 9.77
C ILE A 4 1.88 -15.45 11.10
N CYS A 5 0.59 -15.14 11.05
CA CYS A 5 -0.33 -15.29 12.17
C CYS A 5 -1.78 -15.47 11.66
N GLY A 6 -2.71 -15.83 12.55
CA GLY A 6 -4.04 -16.33 12.23
C GLY A 6 -4.86 -15.54 11.20
N ALA A 7 -4.90 -14.22 11.30
CA ALA A 7 -5.77 -13.40 10.44
C ALA A 7 -5.34 -13.30 8.96
N ILE A 8 -4.19 -13.86 8.56
CA ILE A 8 -3.74 -13.96 7.16
C ILE A 8 -3.47 -15.39 6.71
N ALA A 9 -3.85 -16.39 7.51
CA ALA A 9 -3.50 -17.80 7.26
C ALA A 9 -3.94 -18.28 5.88
N PHE A 10 -5.13 -17.91 5.41
CA PHE A 10 -5.64 -18.32 4.11
C PHE A 10 -4.89 -17.65 2.94
N ALA A 11 -4.52 -16.39 3.09
CA ALA A 11 -3.70 -15.69 2.11
C ALA A 11 -2.30 -16.31 2.02
N VAL A 12 -1.67 -16.60 3.17
CA VAL A 12 -0.36 -17.27 3.23
C VAL A 12 -0.41 -18.66 2.62
N ASP A 13 -1.45 -19.46 2.91
CA ASP A 13 -1.66 -20.76 2.27
C ASP A 13 -1.77 -20.64 0.74
N ALA A 14 -2.49 -19.64 0.25
CA ALA A 14 -2.57 -19.37 -1.19
C ALA A 14 -1.21 -19.02 -1.80
N PHE A 15 -0.40 -18.19 -1.14
CA PHE A 15 0.95 -17.85 -1.59
C PHE A 15 1.90 -19.06 -1.56
N SER A 16 1.81 -19.92 -0.55
CA SER A 16 2.68 -21.10 -0.42
C SER A 16 2.53 -22.08 -1.60
N LYS A 17 1.38 -22.09 -2.25
CA LYS A 17 1.07 -22.93 -3.41
C LYS A 17 1.55 -22.33 -4.74
N ARG A 18 2.04 -21.07 -4.74
CA ARG A 18 2.52 -20.37 -5.93
C ARG A 18 4.02 -20.52 -6.09
N LYS A 19 4.48 -20.85 -7.32
CA LYS A 19 5.91 -20.94 -7.67
C LYS A 19 6.44 -19.68 -8.33
N ASP A 20 5.57 -18.81 -8.77
CA ASP A 20 5.88 -17.56 -9.48
C ASP A 20 5.96 -16.34 -8.53
N ILE A 21 5.72 -16.53 -7.24
CA ILE A 21 5.82 -15.48 -6.22
C ILE A 21 6.86 -15.89 -5.19
N SER A 22 7.85 -15.03 -4.99
CA SER A 22 8.82 -15.17 -3.89
C SER A 22 8.43 -14.29 -2.73
N TYR A 23 8.56 -14.81 -1.51
CA TYR A 23 8.31 -14.06 -0.30
C TYR A 23 9.41 -14.27 0.73
N ILE A 24 9.59 -13.30 1.62
CA ILE A 24 10.55 -13.34 2.72
C ILE A 24 9.77 -13.20 4.02
N CYS A 25 9.90 -14.16 4.92
CA CYS A 25 9.35 -14.06 6.26
C CYS A 25 10.29 -13.21 7.13
N VAL A 26 9.70 -12.31 7.90
CA VAL A 26 10.42 -11.43 8.84
C VAL A 26 10.00 -11.77 10.27
N GLN A 27 10.86 -11.44 11.24
CA GLN A 27 10.55 -11.65 12.66
C GLN A 27 9.81 -10.47 13.29
N HIS A 28 9.81 -9.32 12.64
CA HIS A 28 9.11 -8.12 13.07
C HIS A 28 8.54 -7.38 11.87
N GLU A 29 7.27 -6.99 11.92
CA GLU A 29 6.55 -6.40 10.79
C GLU A 29 7.13 -5.05 10.36
N GLN A 30 7.63 -4.26 11.30
CA GLN A 30 8.31 -3.00 11.01
C GLN A 30 9.52 -3.23 10.11
N ALA A 31 10.31 -4.28 10.36
CA ALA A 31 11.41 -4.65 9.48
C ALA A 31 10.91 -5.01 8.08
N GLY A 32 9.82 -5.75 7.97
CA GLY A 32 9.18 -6.06 6.69
C GLY A 32 8.75 -4.81 5.92
N ALA A 33 8.15 -3.84 6.60
CA ALA A 33 7.75 -2.58 5.98
C ALA A 33 8.96 -1.76 5.49
N MET A 34 10.03 -1.69 6.30
CA MET A 34 11.28 -1.02 5.91
C MET A 34 12.01 -1.76 4.77
N MET A 35 11.96 -3.09 4.73
CA MET A 35 12.49 -3.87 3.61
C MET A 35 11.72 -3.63 2.32
N ALA A 36 10.39 -3.50 2.39
CA ALA A 36 9.56 -3.15 1.23
C ALA A 36 9.87 -1.74 0.72
N ASP A 37 10.05 -0.77 1.63
CA ASP A 37 10.49 0.58 1.29
C ASP A 37 11.85 0.56 0.59
N ALA A 38 12.85 -0.08 1.16
CA ALA A 38 14.19 -0.21 0.58
C ALA A 38 14.16 -0.91 -0.80
N TYR A 39 13.38 -1.99 -0.93
CA TYR A 39 13.22 -2.69 -2.20
C TYR A 39 12.62 -1.78 -3.28
N ALA A 40 11.55 -1.05 -2.93
CA ALA A 40 10.93 -0.11 -3.87
C ALA A 40 11.91 0.98 -4.33
N ARG A 41 12.73 1.50 -3.42
CA ARG A 41 13.77 2.49 -3.73
C ARG A 41 14.83 1.91 -4.67
N VAL A 42 15.37 0.73 -4.38
CA VAL A 42 16.48 0.14 -5.15
C VAL A 42 16.02 -0.30 -6.53
N LYS A 43 14.88 -0.95 -6.61
CA LYS A 43 14.34 -1.48 -7.88
C LYS A 43 13.56 -0.45 -8.69
N ASN A 44 13.24 0.71 -8.12
CA ASN A 44 12.29 1.67 -8.70
C ASN A 44 10.97 0.99 -9.11
N ASN A 45 10.48 0.14 -8.22
CA ASN A 45 9.33 -0.72 -8.47
C ASN A 45 8.44 -0.79 -7.22
N PHE A 46 7.26 -1.35 -7.37
CA PHE A 46 6.27 -1.53 -6.33
C PHE A 46 6.63 -2.70 -5.42
N ALA A 47 6.44 -2.53 -4.11
CA ALA A 47 6.67 -3.58 -3.12
C ALA A 47 5.41 -3.82 -2.28
N ALA A 48 5.31 -5.02 -1.70
CA ALA A 48 4.19 -5.40 -0.87
C ALA A 48 4.64 -6.00 0.46
N THR A 49 3.89 -5.71 1.53
CA THR A 49 3.99 -6.43 2.81
C THR A 49 2.65 -7.04 3.16
N MET A 50 2.68 -8.08 3.97
CA MET A 50 1.49 -8.68 4.54
C MET A 50 1.73 -8.99 6.03
N SER A 51 0.79 -8.59 6.89
CA SER A 51 0.83 -8.89 8.32
C SER A 51 -0.54 -9.28 8.85
N THR A 52 -0.59 -9.79 10.08
CA THR A 52 -1.85 -10.13 10.74
C THR A 52 -2.58 -8.88 11.26
N SER A 53 -3.70 -9.07 11.94
CA SER A 53 -4.45 -8.03 12.65
C SER A 53 -3.72 -7.53 13.91
N GLY A 54 -4.30 -6.51 14.55
CA GLY A 54 -3.84 -6.02 15.85
C GLY A 54 -2.40 -5.54 15.86
N PRO A 55 -1.57 -6.07 16.78
CA PRO A 55 -0.18 -5.61 16.92
C PRO A 55 0.66 -5.88 15.66
N GLY A 56 0.36 -6.92 14.87
CA GLY A 56 1.04 -7.14 13.60
C GLY A 56 0.75 -6.03 12.59
N ALA A 57 -0.48 -5.57 12.51
CA ALA A 57 -0.86 -4.45 11.66
C ALA A 57 -0.27 -3.12 12.16
N THR A 58 -0.33 -2.85 13.48
CA THR A 58 0.21 -1.60 14.05
C THR A 58 1.73 -1.54 13.99
N ASN A 59 2.44 -2.66 14.02
CA ASN A 59 3.89 -2.71 13.83
C ASN A 59 4.34 -2.26 12.42
N LEU A 60 3.48 -2.28 11.40
CA LEU A 60 3.79 -1.74 10.07
C LEU A 60 3.83 -0.20 10.05
N ILE A 61 3.16 0.47 10.99
CA ILE A 61 2.88 1.93 10.94
C ILE A 61 4.13 2.77 10.77
N THR A 62 5.21 2.46 11.49
CA THR A 62 6.48 3.19 11.37
C THR A 62 7.04 3.12 9.95
N GLY A 63 7.07 1.93 9.35
CA GLY A 63 7.57 1.76 7.99
C GLY A 63 6.63 2.39 6.94
N ILE A 64 5.31 2.36 7.16
CA ILE A 64 4.33 3.06 6.33
C ILE A 64 4.60 4.57 6.36
N ALA A 65 4.83 5.13 7.56
CA ALA A 65 5.13 6.55 7.71
C ALA A 65 6.43 6.95 6.99
N CYS A 66 7.49 6.13 7.08
CA CYS A 66 8.73 6.34 6.33
C CYS A 66 8.47 6.42 4.81
N SER A 67 7.72 5.46 4.28
CA SER A 67 7.36 5.45 2.85
C SER A 67 6.49 6.66 2.46
N TYR A 68 5.60 7.11 3.35
CA TYR A 68 4.75 8.27 3.10
C TYR A 68 5.57 9.56 3.01
N PHE A 69 6.48 9.79 3.96
CA PHE A 69 7.31 10.99 3.97
C PHE A 69 8.22 11.08 2.75
N ASP A 70 8.79 9.94 2.33
CA ASP A 70 9.71 9.88 1.20
C ASP A 70 9.04 9.59 -0.15
N SER A 71 7.71 9.51 -0.18
CA SER A 71 6.94 9.31 -1.42
C SER A 71 7.25 7.98 -2.11
N ILE A 72 7.33 6.90 -1.35
CA ILE A 72 7.60 5.55 -1.83
C ILE A 72 6.29 4.82 -2.07
N ALA A 73 6.08 4.34 -3.32
CA ALA A 73 4.90 3.54 -3.67
C ALA A 73 5.08 2.10 -3.20
N ASN A 74 4.26 1.68 -2.24
CA ASN A 74 4.14 0.30 -1.80
C ASN A 74 2.74 0.02 -1.27
N ILE A 75 2.41 -1.27 -1.09
CA ILE A 75 1.15 -1.71 -0.50
C ILE A 75 1.41 -2.51 0.78
N HIS A 76 0.64 -2.18 1.80
CA HIS A 76 0.62 -2.92 3.06
C HIS A 76 -0.73 -3.62 3.18
N ILE A 77 -0.72 -4.95 3.26
CA ILE A 77 -1.91 -5.77 3.42
C ILE A 77 -1.96 -6.27 4.85
N THR A 78 -3.03 -5.93 5.56
CA THR A 78 -3.26 -6.41 6.92
C THR A 78 -4.39 -7.44 6.92
N GLY A 79 -4.23 -8.50 7.69
CA GLY A 79 -5.35 -9.37 8.02
C GLY A 79 -6.26 -8.70 9.04
N GLN A 80 -7.52 -9.10 9.05
CA GLN A 80 -8.50 -8.64 10.02
C GLN A 80 -9.36 -9.82 10.48
N VAL A 81 -9.93 -9.71 11.68
CA VAL A 81 -10.92 -10.67 12.19
C VAL A 81 -12.13 -10.75 11.25
N ASN A 82 -12.98 -11.75 11.41
CA ASN A 82 -14.18 -11.85 10.57
C ASN A 82 -15.06 -10.61 10.71
N MET A 83 -15.81 -10.25 9.69
CA MET A 83 -16.61 -9.02 9.70
C MET A 83 -17.65 -8.97 10.83
N HIS A 84 -18.23 -10.12 11.22
CA HIS A 84 -19.16 -10.19 12.36
C HIS A 84 -18.45 -10.09 13.71
N GLU A 85 -17.17 -10.30 13.79
CA GLU A 85 -16.33 -10.14 14.99
C GLU A 85 -15.74 -8.75 15.13
N GLN A 86 -16.13 -7.81 14.27
CA GLN A 86 -15.73 -6.41 14.37
C GLN A 86 -16.77 -5.58 15.10
N ILE A 87 -16.36 -4.47 15.71
CA ILE A 87 -17.26 -3.49 16.30
C ILE A 87 -18.26 -3.02 15.23
N GLY A 88 -19.55 -3.03 15.55
CA GLY A 88 -20.62 -2.78 14.57
C GLY A 88 -20.89 -3.93 13.61
N GLY A 89 -20.19 -5.05 13.71
CA GLY A 89 -20.42 -6.25 12.89
C GLY A 89 -21.67 -7.04 13.31
N MET A 90 -22.13 -6.84 14.55
CA MET A 90 -23.39 -7.36 15.10
C MET A 90 -24.11 -6.24 15.85
N PRO A 91 -25.45 -6.27 15.90
CA PRO A 91 -26.23 -5.29 16.67
C PRO A 91 -25.79 -5.25 18.14
N GLY A 92 -25.66 -4.06 18.71
CA GLY A 92 -25.32 -3.82 20.10
C GLY A 92 -23.83 -3.89 20.44
N THR A 93 -22.96 -3.98 19.43
CA THR A 93 -21.50 -4.01 19.62
C THR A 93 -20.83 -2.64 19.42
N GLU A 94 -21.56 -1.61 19.05
CA GLU A 94 -21.05 -0.29 18.65
C GLU A 94 -20.30 0.44 19.76
N GLY A 95 -20.64 0.19 21.03
CA GLY A 95 -19.97 0.79 22.19
C GLY A 95 -18.84 -0.06 22.77
N SER A 96 -18.54 -1.20 22.17
CA SER A 96 -17.51 -2.11 22.67
C SER A 96 -16.11 -1.59 22.35
N ARG A 97 -15.16 -1.89 23.23
CA ARG A 97 -13.75 -1.57 22.99
C ARG A 97 -13.12 -2.51 21.97
N GLN A 98 -13.52 -3.77 21.96
CA GLN A 98 -13.04 -4.84 21.10
C GLN A 98 -14.06 -5.98 21.13
N ILE A 99 -14.27 -6.66 20.00
CA ILE A 99 -15.11 -7.84 19.86
C ILE A 99 -14.23 -9.04 19.49
N GLY A 100 -13.61 -9.02 18.32
CA GLY A 100 -12.71 -10.07 17.88
C GLY A 100 -11.32 -9.95 18.51
N PHE A 101 -10.63 -11.09 18.62
CA PHE A 101 -9.28 -11.14 19.17
C PHE A 101 -8.31 -10.29 18.35
N GLN A 102 -7.72 -9.28 18.99
CA GLN A 102 -6.79 -8.34 18.36
C GLN A 102 -7.43 -7.53 17.19
N GLU A 103 -8.74 -7.35 17.22
CA GLU A 103 -9.40 -6.40 16.32
C GLU A 103 -8.79 -5.01 16.48
N THR A 104 -8.51 -4.37 15.35
CA THR A 104 -7.95 -3.01 15.33
C THR A 104 -8.43 -2.29 14.09
N ASP A 105 -8.92 -1.06 14.24
CA ASP A 105 -9.24 -0.20 13.10
C ASP A 105 -7.95 0.38 12.50
N ILE A 106 -7.21 -0.50 11.84
CA ILE A 106 -5.94 -0.15 11.20
C ILE A 106 -6.13 0.85 10.06
N VAL A 107 -7.30 0.87 9.43
CA VAL A 107 -7.62 1.80 8.35
C VAL A 107 -7.59 3.23 8.87
N SER A 108 -8.27 3.51 9.99
CA SER A 108 -8.27 4.83 10.62
C SER A 108 -6.89 5.24 11.13
N ILE A 109 -6.12 4.30 11.69
CA ILE A 109 -4.76 4.55 12.18
C ILE A 109 -3.81 4.91 11.01
N ALA A 110 -3.88 4.18 9.90
CA ALA A 110 -2.99 4.38 8.76
C ALA A 110 -3.42 5.52 7.81
N LYS A 111 -4.67 5.96 7.88
CA LYS A 111 -5.25 6.96 6.97
C LYS A 111 -4.40 8.23 6.83
N PRO A 112 -3.88 8.87 7.90
CA PRO A 112 -3.11 10.10 7.78
C PRO A 112 -1.71 9.93 7.17
N ILE A 113 -1.20 8.70 7.09
CA ILE A 113 0.14 8.35 6.60
C ILE A 113 0.10 7.43 5.37
N THR A 114 -1.02 7.37 4.67
CA THR A 114 -1.19 6.65 3.42
C THR A 114 -1.90 7.53 2.40
N LYS A 115 -1.70 7.25 1.13
CA LYS A 115 -2.51 7.88 0.08
C LYS A 115 -3.94 7.36 0.09
N LYS A 116 -4.10 6.09 0.43
CA LYS A 116 -5.41 5.44 0.58
C LYS A 116 -5.27 4.24 1.51
N ALA A 117 -6.18 4.14 2.47
CA ALA A 117 -6.36 2.99 3.34
C ALA A 117 -7.82 2.55 3.27
N VAL A 118 -8.05 1.27 2.98
CA VAL A 118 -9.40 0.72 2.85
C VAL A 118 -9.48 -0.69 3.44
N GLN A 119 -10.66 -1.04 3.96
CA GLN A 119 -10.99 -2.41 4.29
C GLN A 119 -11.81 -3.03 3.16
N LEU A 120 -11.47 -4.23 2.73
CA LEU A 120 -12.27 -4.98 1.77
C LEU A 120 -13.62 -5.34 2.40
N ARG A 121 -14.72 -5.07 1.70
CA ARG A 121 -16.08 -5.34 2.18
C ARG A 121 -16.77 -6.48 1.42
N LYS A 122 -16.33 -6.82 0.21
CA LYS A 122 -16.88 -7.88 -0.64
C LYS A 122 -15.74 -8.57 -1.37
N ALA A 123 -15.65 -9.90 -1.27
CA ALA A 123 -14.56 -10.69 -1.86
C ALA A 123 -14.43 -10.51 -3.38
N ASN A 124 -15.55 -10.44 -4.10
CA ASN A 124 -15.55 -10.24 -5.55
C ASN A 124 -15.04 -8.86 -6.02
N LYS A 125 -14.80 -7.92 -5.07
CA LYS A 125 -14.22 -6.60 -5.34
C LYS A 125 -12.71 -6.54 -5.10
N ILE A 126 -12.08 -7.63 -4.70
CA ILE A 126 -10.65 -7.66 -4.38
C ILE A 126 -9.79 -7.14 -5.54
N TYR A 127 -10.12 -7.54 -6.77
CA TYR A 127 -9.38 -7.15 -7.95
C TYR A 127 -9.50 -5.63 -8.23
N ASP A 128 -10.73 -5.11 -8.19
CA ASP A 128 -10.99 -3.68 -8.40
C ASP A 128 -10.28 -2.82 -7.34
N VAL A 129 -10.34 -3.27 -6.07
CA VAL A 129 -9.70 -2.56 -4.94
C VAL A 129 -8.18 -2.59 -5.05
N LEU A 130 -7.58 -3.71 -5.42
CA LEU A 130 -6.12 -3.80 -5.59
C LEU A 130 -5.62 -2.91 -6.74
N ASN A 131 -6.35 -2.89 -7.88
CA ASN A 131 -5.99 -2.00 -8.98
C ASN A 131 -6.10 -0.51 -8.58
N ASP A 132 -7.19 -0.13 -7.92
CA ASP A 132 -7.39 1.23 -7.47
C ASP A 132 -6.32 1.66 -6.45
N LEU A 133 -5.92 0.79 -5.53
CA LEU A 133 -4.82 1.04 -4.60
C LEU A 133 -3.47 1.16 -5.33
N TYR A 134 -3.20 0.28 -6.29
CA TYR A 134 -1.99 0.33 -7.09
C TYR A 134 -1.89 1.65 -7.86
N ASP A 135 -2.94 2.01 -8.60
CA ASP A 135 -2.98 3.26 -9.36
C ASP A 135 -2.87 4.48 -8.43
N CYS A 136 -3.59 4.47 -7.32
CA CYS A 136 -3.50 5.52 -6.31
C CYS A 136 -2.07 5.69 -5.78
N SER A 137 -1.36 4.59 -5.52
CA SER A 137 0.01 4.65 -4.98
C SER A 137 0.99 5.37 -5.89
N GLN A 138 0.79 5.31 -7.20
CA GLN A 138 1.72 5.81 -8.23
C GLN A 138 1.24 7.06 -8.97
N THR A 139 -0.03 7.45 -8.83
CA THR A 139 -0.55 8.64 -9.52
C THR A 139 -0.21 9.91 -8.76
N GLY A 140 0.33 10.92 -9.45
CA GLY A 140 0.79 12.18 -8.85
C GLY A 140 2.03 11.94 -7.97
N ARG A 141 2.03 12.45 -6.74
CA ARG A 141 3.09 12.14 -5.78
C ARG A 141 2.91 10.70 -5.28
N ASN A 142 3.93 9.88 -5.44
CA ASN A 142 3.91 8.49 -5.00
C ASN A 142 3.71 8.39 -3.48
N GLY A 143 3.24 7.23 -3.02
CA GLY A 143 3.11 6.98 -1.58
C GLY A 143 2.47 5.63 -1.27
N PRO A 144 2.53 5.21 -0.01
CA PRO A 144 2.01 3.93 0.45
C PRO A 144 0.49 3.90 0.43
N VAL A 145 -0.04 2.69 0.28
CA VAL A 145 -1.46 2.38 0.40
C VAL A 145 -1.66 1.18 1.33
N LEU A 146 -2.85 1.05 1.92
CA LEU A 146 -3.18 -0.04 2.83
C LEU A 146 -4.48 -0.72 2.43
N LEU A 147 -4.45 -2.06 2.43
CA LEU A 147 -5.62 -2.93 2.31
C LEU A 147 -5.79 -3.75 3.58
N ASP A 148 -6.89 -3.55 4.28
CA ASP A 148 -7.30 -4.40 5.40
C ASP A 148 -8.24 -5.50 4.90
N LEU A 149 -7.87 -6.78 5.17
CA LEU A 149 -8.48 -7.95 4.53
C LEU A 149 -9.11 -8.89 5.57
N PRO A 150 -10.43 -8.79 5.82
CA PRO A 150 -11.13 -9.67 6.76
C PRO A 150 -11.00 -11.15 6.41
N MET A 151 -10.76 -11.97 7.43
CA MET A 151 -10.49 -13.41 7.28
C MET A 151 -11.66 -14.17 6.60
N CYS A 152 -12.90 -13.79 6.86
CA CYS A 152 -14.07 -14.39 6.20
C CYS A 152 -14.11 -14.17 4.69
N LEU A 153 -13.49 -13.09 4.20
CA LEU A 153 -13.40 -12.81 2.76
C LEU A 153 -12.25 -13.57 2.09
N GLN A 154 -11.17 -13.85 2.82
CA GLN A 154 -10.02 -14.62 2.31
C GLN A 154 -10.41 -16.07 1.95
N ARG A 155 -11.48 -16.60 2.56
CA ARG A 155 -11.98 -17.98 2.32
C ARG A 155 -12.93 -18.10 1.13
N GLN A 156 -13.39 -16.97 0.58
CA GLN A 156 -14.37 -16.99 -0.48
C GLN A 156 -13.72 -17.25 -1.84
N VAL A 157 -14.33 -18.14 -2.61
CA VAL A 157 -13.94 -18.34 -4.01
C VAL A 157 -14.49 -17.18 -4.84
N VAL A 158 -13.63 -16.53 -5.59
CA VAL A 158 -14.00 -15.41 -6.46
C VAL A 158 -13.62 -15.72 -7.92
N ASN A 159 -14.54 -15.45 -8.84
CA ASN A 159 -14.25 -15.50 -10.26
C ASN A 159 -13.69 -14.14 -10.69
N ILE A 160 -12.42 -14.11 -11.04
CA ILE A 160 -11.75 -12.90 -11.53
C ILE A 160 -11.74 -12.96 -13.05
N ASN A 161 -12.49 -12.06 -13.70
CA ASN A 161 -12.35 -11.83 -15.13
C ASN A 161 -11.04 -11.09 -15.40
N SER A 162 -9.98 -11.83 -15.75
CA SER A 162 -8.58 -11.39 -15.84
C SER A 162 -8.26 -10.42 -17.00
N LYS A 163 -9.25 -9.72 -17.55
CA LYS A 163 -9.04 -8.74 -18.64
C LYS A 163 -8.62 -7.35 -18.18
N ALA A 164 -8.51 -7.11 -16.88
CA ALA A 164 -8.09 -5.81 -16.42
C ALA A 164 -6.56 -5.66 -16.59
N LYS A 165 -6.15 -4.74 -17.42
CA LYS A 165 -4.77 -4.27 -17.54
C LYS A 165 -4.52 -3.28 -16.42
N PHE A 166 -3.41 -3.43 -15.69
CA PHE A 166 -2.90 -2.33 -14.88
C PHE A 166 -2.76 -1.09 -15.78
N LEU A 167 -3.51 -0.05 -15.46
CA LEU A 167 -3.45 1.19 -16.22
C LEU A 167 -2.09 1.83 -15.95
N LYS A 168 -1.38 2.21 -17.02
CA LYS A 168 -0.19 3.06 -16.84
C LYS A 168 -0.68 4.42 -16.33
N PRO A 169 0.02 5.04 -15.36
CA PRO A 169 -0.33 6.36 -14.86
C PRO A 169 -0.49 7.35 -16.02
N SER A 170 -1.59 8.09 -16.06
CA SER A 170 -1.82 9.08 -17.11
C SER A 170 -0.85 10.25 -16.97
N SER A 171 -0.19 10.63 -18.04
CA SER A 171 0.65 11.85 -18.07
C SER A 171 -0.22 13.10 -17.98
N ASN A 172 0.11 13.98 -17.04
CA ASN A 172 -0.65 15.19 -16.77
C ASN A 172 -0.28 16.30 -17.77
N THR A 173 -1.21 16.78 -18.60
CA THR A 173 -1.02 17.81 -19.64
C THR A 173 -0.62 19.19 -19.10
N HIS A 174 -0.84 19.48 -17.82
CA HIS A 174 -0.42 20.73 -17.18
C HIS A 174 1.11 20.89 -17.00
N ILE A 175 1.88 19.85 -17.26
CA ILE A 175 3.35 19.84 -17.11
C ILE A 175 4.00 20.82 -18.11
N LEU A 176 3.53 20.87 -19.36
CA LEU A 176 4.16 21.67 -20.42
C LEU A 176 4.19 23.16 -20.15
N THR A 177 3.11 23.75 -19.62
CA THR A 177 3.05 25.18 -19.31
C THR A 177 4.01 25.57 -18.18
N ASN A 178 4.19 24.69 -17.21
CA ASN A 178 5.12 24.91 -16.10
C ASN A 178 6.58 24.75 -16.53
N ILE A 179 6.88 23.82 -17.44
CA ILE A 179 8.22 23.65 -18.02
C ILE A 179 8.69 24.95 -18.74
N GLN A 180 7.84 25.57 -19.55
CA GLN A 180 8.18 26.83 -20.23
C GLN A 180 8.50 27.96 -19.24
N LYS A 181 7.77 28.06 -18.13
CA LYS A 181 8.07 29.03 -17.06
C LYS A 181 9.43 28.74 -16.40
N ILE A 182 9.73 27.50 -16.12
CA ILE A 182 11.01 27.06 -15.53
C ILE A 182 12.16 27.41 -16.48
N ILE A 183 12.06 27.08 -17.77
CA ILE A 183 13.08 27.40 -18.77
C ILE A 183 13.31 28.90 -18.86
N LYS A 184 12.25 29.73 -18.83
CA LYS A 184 12.38 31.18 -18.84
C LYS A 184 13.13 31.67 -17.60
N LEU A 185 12.81 31.17 -16.42
CA LEU A 185 13.49 31.52 -15.17
C LEU A 185 14.97 31.12 -15.19
N LEU A 186 15.30 29.91 -15.64
CA LEU A 186 16.68 29.44 -15.75
C LEU A 186 17.50 30.32 -16.70
N ARG A 187 16.93 30.69 -17.88
CA ARG A 187 17.61 31.56 -18.87
C ARG A 187 17.82 33.00 -18.37
N SER A 188 16.95 33.51 -17.53
CA SER A 188 17.07 34.84 -16.93
C SER A 188 17.94 34.91 -15.67
N SER A 189 18.26 33.75 -15.09
CA SER A 189 19.03 33.68 -13.85
C SER A 189 20.52 33.80 -14.08
N LYS A 190 21.19 34.66 -13.30
CA LYS A 190 22.66 34.81 -13.34
C LYS A 190 23.39 33.66 -12.62
N ARG A 191 22.78 33.04 -11.59
CA ARG A 191 23.37 32.00 -10.75
C ARG A 191 22.27 30.98 -10.35
N PRO A 192 21.78 30.16 -11.29
CA PRO A 192 20.76 29.17 -10.98
C PRO A 192 21.32 28.05 -10.10
N VAL A 193 20.50 27.58 -9.15
CA VAL A 193 20.80 26.41 -8.31
C VAL A 193 19.68 25.38 -8.54
N ILE A 194 20.06 24.13 -8.79
CA ILE A 194 19.14 23.02 -8.98
C ILE A 194 19.31 22.03 -7.82
N ILE A 195 18.23 21.75 -7.11
CA ILE A 195 18.20 20.73 -6.06
C ILE A 195 17.60 19.46 -6.65
N ALA A 196 18.44 18.43 -6.83
CA ALA A 196 18.03 17.13 -7.35
C ALA A 196 17.57 16.22 -6.21
N GLY A 197 16.27 15.92 -6.16
CA GLY A 197 15.67 15.03 -5.15
C GLY A 197 15.25 13.68 -5.71
N GLY A 198 14.66 12.81 -4.87
CA GLY A 198 14.20 11.46 -5.22
C GLY A 198 13.20 11.39 -6.38
N GLY A 199 12.48 12.49 -6.66
CA GLY A 199 11.55 12.60 -7.79
C GLY A 199 12.19 12.34 -9.16
N ILE A 200 13.48 12.65 -9.33
CA ILE A 200 14.24 12.38 -10.56
C ILE A 200 14.27 10.87 -10.83
N ARG A 201 14.49 10.06 -9.79
CA ARG A 201 14.52 8.62 -9.92
C ARG A 201 13.14 8.05 -10.26
N TYR A 202 12.09 8.50 -9.59
CA TYR A 202 10.72 8.04 -9.84
C TYR A 202 10.20 8.44 -11.23
N SER A 203 10.69 9.52 -11.78
CA SER A 203 10.38 9.95 -13.15
C SER A 203 11.24 9.24 -14.22
N ASN A 204 12.13 8.31 -13.84
CA ASN A 204 13.12 7.67 -14.73
C ASN A 204 14.03 8.66 -15.45
N ALA A 205 14.31 9.83 -14.85
CA ALA A 205 15.10 10.89 -15.46
C ALA A 205 16.56 10.96 -14.97
N VAL A 206 17.07 9.89 -14.33
CA VAL A 206 18.44 9.87 -13.77
C VAL A 206 19.52 9.97 -14.87
N ASN A 207 19.23 9.45 -16.06
CA ASN A 207 20.19 9.42 -17.18
C ASN A 207 19.96 10.56 -18.20
N GLN A 208 19.09 11.51 -17.90
CA GLN A 208 18.81 12.70 -18.71
C GLN A 208 19.49 13.94 -18.14
#